data_75e287419a39fe34dd0d7a1cd85da864
#
_entry.id   75e287419a39fe34dd0d7a1cd85da864
#
_cell.length_a   1.000
_cell.length_b   1.000
_cell.length_c   1.000
_cell.angle_alpha   90.00
_cell.angle_beta   90.00
_cell.angle_gamma   90.00
#
_symmetry.space_group_name_H-M   'P 1'
#
loop_
_entity.id
_entity.type
_entity.pdbx_description
1 polymer ?
#
loop_
_entity_poly.entity_id
_entity_poly.type
_entity_poly.pdbx_seq_one_letter_code
_entity_poly.pdbx_strand_id
1 'polypeptide(L)'
;NIEIFQKIKKKIFPFYKNKDLKFVFKKLQEDSSNQSIPAKFVGGCVRKYLSNEDIDDIDIATSLTTDKIKEKIKEKKFKVIESGIKHGTVTLVKNKLKLELTTLRRDIKTDGRHAEIEFTDNWLEDSKRRDLTINAIYLDINGKIYDYHDGARDLKTNVVKFIGDPNTRIQEDYLRIIRFLRFAIQYDS
;
A
#
# COMPACT_ATOMS: atom_id res chain seq x y z
N ASN A 1 -9.20 -3.86 -23.92
CA ASN A 1 -10.24 -3.47 -22.94
C ASN A 1 -9.68 -3.07 -21.55
N ILE A 2 -8.56 -3.64 -21.12
CA ILE A 2 -7.91 -3.28 -19.83
C ILE A 2 -7.32 -1.86 -19.90
N GLU A 3 -6.70 -1.46 -21.01
CA GLU A 3 -6.11 -0.12 -21.18
C GLU A 3 -7.16 1.00 -21.22
N ILE A 4 -8.32 0.74 -21.80
CA ILE A 4 -9.43 1.73 -21.83
C ILE A 4 -10.00 1.92 -20.43
N PHE A 5 -10.14 0.84 -19.66
CA PHE A 5 -10.58 0.88 -18.28
C PHE A 5 -9.60 1.62 -17.36
N GLN A 6 -8.30 1.43 -17.57
CA GLN A 6 -7.24 2.17 -16.87
C GLN A 6 -7.23 3.66 -17.23
N LYS A 7 -7.51 4.03 -18.49
CA LYS A 7 -7.64 5.43 -18.93
C LYS A 7 -8.85 6.13 -18.31
N ILE A 8 -9.97 5.46 -18.16
CA ILE A 8 -11.18 6.00 -17.54
C ILE A 8 -10.96 6.16 -16.02
N LYS A 9 -10.35 5.17 -15.35
CA LYS A 9 -10.01 5.25 -13.92
C LYS A 9 -8.98 6.34 -13.61
N LYS A 10 -8.01 6.60 -14.49
CA LYS A 10 -7.10 7.74 -14.39
C LYS A 10 -7.81 9.10 -14.34
N LYS A 11 -9.04 9.21 -14.85
CA LYS A 11 -9.86 10.43 -14.73
C LYS A 11 -10.57 10.56 -13.40
N ILE A 12 -10.89 9.46 -12.73
CA ILE A 12 -11.69 9.44 -11.48
C ILE A 12 -10.79 9.65 -10.27
N PHE A 13 -9.56 9.13 -10.26
CA PHE A 13 -8.61 9.39 -9.19
C PHE A 13 -7.47 10.28 -9.67
N PRO A 14 -7.46 11.58 -9.27
CA PRO A 14 -6.48 12.54 -9.79
C PRO A 14 -5.14 12.52 -9.03
N PHE A 15 -4.69 11.39 -8.49
CA PHE A 15 -3.39 11.33 -7.81
C PHE A 15 -2.24 11.81 -8.72
N TYR A 16 -2.32 11.54 -10.01
CA TYR A 16 -1.37 12.02 -11.00
C TYR A 16 -1.48 13.53 -11.28
N LYS A 17 -2.56 14.22 -10.82
CA LYS A 17 -2.73 15.68 -10.90
C LYS A 17 -2.25 16.39 -9.63
N ASN A 18 -2.15 15.69 -8.51
CA ASN A 18 -1.70 16.28 -7.26
C ASN A 18 -0.19 16.56 -7.32
N LYS A 19 0.16 17.87 -7.31
CA LYS A 19 1.56 18.31 -7.43
C LYS A 19 2.44 17.86 -6.27
N ASP A 20 1.90 17.77 -5.06
CA ASP A 20 2.65 17.32 -3.88
C ASP A 20 2.91 15.84 -3.91
N LEU A 21 1.92 15.04 -4.33
CA LEU A 21 2.06 13.60 -4.49
C LEU A 21 3.07 13.26 -5.61
N LYS A 22 2.99 13.95 -6.76
CA LYS A 22 3.99 13.81 -7.83
C LYS A 22 5.39 14.14 -7.36
N PHE A 23 5.53 15.21 -6.57
CA PHE A 23 6.81 15.58 -5.99
C PHE A 23 7.37 14.47 -5.11
N VAL A 24 6.56 13.89 -4.21
CA VAL A 24 6.99 12.79 -3.34
C VAL A 24 7.47 11.61 -4.17
N PHE A 25 6.68 11.14 -5.14
CA PHE A 25 7.09 10.01 -6.00
C PHE A 25 8.36 10.31 -6.80
N LYS A 26 8.48 11.53 -7.36
CA LYS A 26 9.70 11.94 -8.07
C LYS A 26 10.92 11.87 -7.16
N LYS A 27 10.82 12.41 -5.93
CA LYS A 27 11.92 12.38 -4.97
C LYS A 27 12.32 10.97 -4.52
N LEU A 28 11.34 10.10 -4.29
CA LEU A 28 11.61 8.70 -3.95
C LEU A 28 12.30 7.93 -5.09
N GLN A 29 12.14 8.38 -6.34
CA GLN A 29 12.71 7.74 -7.53
C GLN A 29 14.07 8.29 -7.97
N GLU A 30 14.53 9.43 -7.43
CA GLU A 30 15.71 10.17 -7.94
C GLU A 30 17.01 9.34 -8.04
N ASP A 31 17.22 8.35 -7.16
CA ASP A 31 18.45 7.54 -7.15
C ASP A 31 18.21 6.10 -7.63
N SER A 32 17.01 5.79 -8.12
CA SER A 32 16.72 4.46 -8.61
C SER A 32 17.14 4.31 -10.07
N SER A 33 17.76 3.18 -10.40
CA SER A 33 17.98 2.81 -11.80
C SER A 33 16.64 2.81 -12.54
N ASN A 34 16.63 3.13 -13.84
CA ASN A 34 15.43 3.17 -14.67
C ASN A 34 14.61 1.86 -14.68
N GLN A 35 15.12 0.79 -14.08
CA GLN A 35 14.49 -0.53 -14.01
C GLN A 35 13.76 -0.82 -12.69
N SER A 36 14.00 -0.03 -11.62
CA SER A 36 13.34 -0.24 -10.33
C SER A 36 12.38 0.88 -10.00
N ILE A 37 11.14 0.53 -9.63
CA ILE A 37 10.16 1.47 -9.12
C ILE A 37 10.17 1.36 -7.59
N PRO A 38 10.80 2.32 -6.87
CA PRO A 38 11.04 2.18 -5.43
C PRO A 38 9.83 2.52 -4.56
N ALA A 39 8.75 3.01 -5.15
CA ALA A 39 7.53 3.38 -4.41
C ALA A 39 6.26 3.04 -5.20
N LYS A 40 5.27 2.46 -4.51
CA LYS A 40 3.95 2.14 -5.07
C LYS A 40 2.86 2.41 -4.04
N PHE A 41 1.68 2.79 -4.50
CA PHE A 41 0.48 2.77 -3.69
C PHE A 41 0.10 1.34 -3.31
N VAL A 42 -0.51 1.14 -2.14
CA VAL A 42 -0.94 -0.18 -1.69
C VAL A 42 -2.13 -0.08 -0.73
N GLY A 43 -2.79 -1.19 -0.47
CA GLY A 43 -3.82 -1.28 0.55
C GLY A 43 -5.15 -0.66 0.17
N GLY A 44 -5.80 -0.02 1.14
CA GLY A 44 -7.15 0.52 0.99
C GLY A 44 -7.32 1.52 -0.14
N CYS A 45 -6.32 2.38 -0.38
CA CYS A 45 -6.39 3.37 -1.46
C CYS A 45 -6.41 2.71 -2.85
N VAL A 46 -5.65 1.64 -3.06
CA VAL A 46 -5.66 0.89 -4.32
C VAL A 46 -6.96 0.13 -4.50
N ARG A 47 -7.44 -0.56 -3.46
CA ARG A 47 -8.72 -1.24 -3.49
C ARG A 47 -9.84 -0.27 -3.85
N LYS A 48 -9.95 0.86 -3.15
CA LYS A 48 -10.96 1.90 -3.41
C LYS A 48 -10.86 2.47 -4.83
N TYR A 49 -9.62 2.73 -5.30
CA TYR A 49 -9.37 3.15 -6.68
C TYR A 49 -9.92 2.16 -7.71
N LEU A 50 -9.68 0.85 -7.48
CA LEU A 50 -10.15 -0.20 -8.39
C LEU A 50 -11.67 -0.40 -8.33
N SER A 51 -12.30 -0.10 -7.17
CA SER A 51 -13.75 -0.19 -6.96
C SER A 51 -14.50 1.11 -7.28
N ASN A 52 -13.81 2.16 -7.73
CA ASN A 52 -14.37 3.52 -7.96
C ASN A 52 -15.00 4.15 -6.70
N GLU A 53 -14.42 3.87 -5.53
CA GLU A 53 -14.78 4.48 -4.26
C GLU A 53 -13.93 5.73 -3.99
N ASP A 54 -14.42 6.61 -3.11
CA ASP A 54 -13.68 7.80 -2.66
C ASP A 54 -12.46 7.38 -1.82
N ILE A 55 -11.32 8.03 -2.08
CA ILE A 55 -10.05 7.74 -1.41
C ILE A 55 -9.75 8.85 -0.41
N ASP A 56 -9.60 8.46 0.85
CA ASP A 56 -9.29 9.32 2.00
C ASP A 56 -7.85 9.21 2.45
N ASP A 57 -7.39 8.01 2.78
CA ASP A 57 -6.02 7.74 3.23
C ASP A 57 -5.18 7.15 2.09
N ILE A 58 -3.94 7.59 1.97
CA ILE A 58 -3.00 7.13 0.94
C ILE A 58 -1.84 6.42 1.58
N ASP A 59 -1.76 5.11 1.34
CA ASP A 59 -0.65 4.27 1.78
C ASP A 59 0.31 4.02 0.62
N ILE A 60 1.60 4.23 0.89
CA ILE A 60 2.69 4.03 -0.05
C ILE A 60 3.68 3.04 0.56
N ALA A 61 3.97 1.96 -0.16
CA ALA A 61 5.05 1.05 0.15
C ALA A 61 6.31 1.46 -0.63
N THR A 62 7.48 1.36 -0.02
CA THR A 62 8.75 1.77 -0.63
C THR A 62 9.91 0.89 -0.20
N SER A 63 10.87 0.69 -1.07
CA SER A 63 12.15 0.04 -0.74
C SER A 63 13.12 0.96 0.04
N LEU A 64 12.80 2.26 0.16
CA LEU A 64 13.63 3.21 0.87
C LEU A 64 13.43 3.13 2.38
N THR A 65 14.52 3.33 3.14
CA THR A 65 14.45 3.46 4.59
C THR A 65 13.76 4.77 5.00
N THR A 66 13.23 4.81 6.22
CA THR A 66 12.58 6.01 6.77
C THR A 66 13.51 7.23 6.79
N ASP A 67 14.80 7.04 7.06
CA ASP A 67 15.79 8.13 7.06
C ASP A 67 16.02 8.69 5.64
N LYS A 68 16.11 7.83 4.63
CA LYS A 68 16.19 8.26 3.23
C LYS A 68 14.93 8.98 2.76
N ILE A 69 13.76 8.52 3.17
CA ILE A 69 12.49 9.22 2.88
C ILE A 69 12.54 10.63 3.44
N LYS A 70 12.89 10.80 4.71
CA LYS A 70 12.98 12.11 5.38
C LYS A 70 13.98 13.03 4.69
N GLU A 71 15.14 12.52 4.32
CA GLU A 71 16.18 13.27 3.63
C GLU A 71 15.69 13.81 2.27
N LYS A 72 15.08 12.97 1.45
CA LYS A 72 14.62 13.33 0.10
C LYS A 72 13.46 14.35 0.08
N ILE A 73 12.68 14.42 1.16
CA ILE A 73 11.47 15.25 1.21
C ILE A 73 11.70 16.61 1.89
N LYS A 74 12.90 16.86 2.43
CA LYS A 74 13.25 18.12 3.14
C LYS A 74 12.96 19.40 2.36
N GLU A 75 13.03 19.36 1.02
CA GLU A 75 12.85 20.55 0.16
C GLU A 75 11.42 21.12 0.19
N LYS A 76 10.40 20.34 0.53
CA LYS A 76 9.02 20.78 0.68
C LYS A 76 8.58 20.73 2.14
N LYS A 77 7.82 21.72 2.55
CA LYS A 77 7.29 21.82 3.93
C LYS A 77 6.20 20.77 4.19
N PHE A 78 6.59 19.51 4.31
CA PHE A 78 5.75 18.47 4.89
C PHE A 78 5.99 18.42 6.41
N LYS A 79 4.91 18.26 7.16
CA LYS A 79 5.01 17.83 8.55
C LYS A 79 5.28 16.32 8.55
N VAL A 80 6.39 15.91 9.15
CA VAL A 80 6.78 14.51 9.29
C VAL A 80 6.35 14.01 10.66
N ILE A 81 5.59 12.90 10.69
CA ILE A 81 5.15 12.24 11.92
C ILE A 81 5.78 10.86 11.96
N GLU A 82 6.53 10.57 13.03
CA GLU A 82 7.37 9.38 13.17
C GLU A 82 6.76 8.32 14.11
N SER A 83 5.45 8.35 14.36
CA SER A 83 4.78 7.44 15.30
C SER A 83 4.94 5.94 14.98
N GLY A 84 5.19 5.61 13.73
CA GLY A 84 5.39 4.23 13.24
C GLY A 84 6.83 3.86 12.90
N ILE A 85 7.82 4.64 13.29
CA ILE A 85 9.21 4.49 12.81
C ILE A 85 9.83 3.12 13.16
N LYS A 86 9.48 2.54 14.29
CA LYS A 86 9.91 1.19 14.69
C LYS A 86 9.44 0.10 13.73
N HIS A 87 8.34 0.35 13.02
CA HIS A 87 7.76 -0.52 12.01
C HIS A 87 8.09 -0.08 10.57
N GLY A 88 9.01 0.89 10.42
CA GLY A 88 9.41 1.41 9.12
C GLY A 88 8.39 2.35 8.48
N THR A 89 7.54 3.01 9.27
CA THR A 89 6.48 3.90 8.78
C THR A 89 6.74 5.36 9.16
N VAL A 90 6.62 6.26 8.20
CA VAL A 90 6.56 7.71 8.40
C VAL A 90 5.31 8.26 7.75
N THR A 91 4.67 9.23 8.39
CA THR A 91 3.51 9.92 7.85
C THR A 91 3.90 11.34 7.45
N LEU A 92 3.60 11.70 6.21
CA LEU A 92 3.79 13.04 5.65
C LEU A 92 2.44 13.74 5.59
N VAL A 93 2.36 14.92 6.17
CA VAL A 93 1.14 15.74 6.16
C VAL A 93 1.44 17.11 5.57
N LYS A 94 0.63 17.52 4.60
CA LYS A 94 0.65 18.87 4.03
C LYS A 94 -0.76 19.27 3.59
N ASN A 95 -1.29 20.33 4.18
CA ASN A 95 -2.68 20.75 3.99
C ASN A 95 -3.65 19.61 4.31
N LYS A 96 -4.49 19.21 3.34
CA LYS A 96 -5.41 18.08 3.46
C LYS A 96 -4.80 16.74 3.02
N LEU A 97 -3.56 16.75 2.51
CA LEU A 97 -2.88 15.54 2.04
C LEU A 97 -2.19 14.85 3.20
N LYS A 98 -2.52 13.59 3.42
CA LYS A 98 -1.86 12.70 4.37
C LYS A 98 -1.38 11.45 3.63
N LEU A 99 -0.07 11.22 3.69
CA LEU A 99 0.59 10.08 3.07
C LEU A 99 1.27 9.24 4.14
N GLU A 100 0.98 7.97 4.18
CA GLU A 100 1.66 7.01 5.04
C GLU A 100 2.63 6.18 4.20
N LEU A 101 3.93 6.33 4.45
CA LEU A 101 4.99 5.65 3.73
C LEU A 101 5.59 4.57 4.61
N THR A 102 5.56 3.32 4.15
CA THR A 102 6.10 2.18 4.89
C THR A 102 7.18 1.49 4.06
N THR A 103 8.35 1.29 4.68
CA THR A 103 9.42 0.48 4.09
C THR A 103 8.97 -0.96 3.93
N LEU A 104 9.27 -1.57 2.79
CA LEU A 104 9.00 -2.98 2.53
C LEU A 104 9.61 -3.84 3.64
N ARG A 105 8.83 -4.80 4.14
CA ARG A 105 9.23 -5.65 5.26
C ARG A 105 8.62 -7.04 5.16
N ARG A 106 9.24 -8.00 5.84
CA ARG A 106 8.71 -9.33 6.09
C ARG A 106 8.60 -9.57 7.60
N ASP A 107 7.65 -10.39 8.00
CA ASP A 107 7.51 -10.82 9.37
C ASP A 107 8.42 -12.05 9.61
N ILE A 108 9.28 -12.02 10.66
CA ILE A 108 10.17 -13.12 11.01
C ILE A 108 9.48 -14.04 12.01
N LYS A 109 8.86 -13.43 13.03
CA LYS A 109 8.06 -14.11 14.06
C LYS A 109 6.83 -13.29 14.34
N THR A 110 5.71 -13.97 14.49
CA THR A 110 4.47 -13.38 14.96
C THR A 110 4.07 -14.05 16.26
N ASP A 111 3.95 -13.26 17.34
CA ASP A 111 3.40 -13.70 18.62
C ASP A 111 2.20 -12.80 18.94
N GLY A 112 1.03 -13.22 18.49
CA GLY A 112 -0.20 -12.47 18.62
C GLY A 112 -0.15 -11.12 17.90
N ARG A 113 0.07 -10.01 18.63
CA ARG A 113 0.08 -8.64 18.07
C ARG A 113 1.47 -8.10 17.75
N HIS A 114 2.52 -8.79 18.14
CA HIS A 114 3.89 -8.34 17.97
C HIS A 114 4.61 -9.21 16.95
N ALA A 115 4.91 -8.61 15.81
CA ALA A 115 5.77 -9.22 14.80
C ALA A 115 7.18 -8.65 14.93
N GLU A 116 8.17 -9.52 15.03
CA GLU A 116 9.54 -9.13 14.71
C GLU A 116 9.61 -8.99 13.20
N ILE A 117 10.03 -7.81 12.74
CA ILE A 117 10.09 -7.46 11.32
C ILE A 117 11.52 -7.37 10.83
N GLU A 118 11.72 -7.68 9.56
CA GLU A 118 12.95 -7.41 8.83
C GLU A 118 12.61 -6.61 7.57
N PHE A 119 13.36 -5.53 7.31
CA PHE A 119 13.20 -4.76 6.09
C PHE A 119 13.74 -5.53 4.89
N THR A 120 13.08 -5.36 3.76
CA THR A 120 13.41 -6.02 2.50
C THR A 120 13.23 -5.06 1.33
N ASP A 121 13.81 -5.39 0.18
CA ASP A 121 13.52 -4.73 -1.10
C ASP A 121 12.61 -5.58 -2.00
N ASN A 122 12.19 -6.75 -1.50
CA ASN A 122 11.37 -7.71 -2.24
C ASN A 122 9.87 -7.43 -2.04
N TRP A 123 9.20 -7.01 -3.11
CA TRP A 123 7.77 -6.71 -3.14
C TRP A 123 6.88 -7.92 -2.86
N LEU A 124 7.28 -9.10 -3.35
CA LEU A 124 6.53 -10.33 -3.10
C LEU A 124 6.57 -10.70 -1.61
N GLU A 125 7.72 -10.56 -0.95
CA GLU A 125 7.84 -10.83 0.49
C GLU A 125 6.99 -9.86 1.32
N ASP A 126 6.99 -8.56 0.98
CA ASP A 126 6.11 -7.59 1.65
C ASP A 126 4.63 -7.93 1.43
N SER A 127 4.26 -8.42 0.26
CA SER A 127 2.87 -8.78 -0.04
C SER A 127 2.36 -9.97 0.78
N LYS A 128 3.23 -10.96 1.06
CA LYS A 128 2.88 -12.18 1.80
C LYS A 128 2.46 -11.91 3.26
N ARG A 129 2.99 -10.85 3.89
CA ARG A 129 2.64 -10.49 5.28
C ARG A 129 1.27 -9.83 5.42
N ARG A 130 0.68 -9.38 4.31
CA ARG A 130 -0.62 -8.71 4.31
C ARG A 130 -1.74 -9.70 4.59
N ASP A 131 -2.89 -9.21 5.04
CA ASP A 131 -3.99 -10.07 5.47
C ASP A 131 -4.81 -10.63 4.30
N LEU A 132 -5.35 -9.75 3.46
CA LEU A 132 -6.30 -10.08 2.41
C LEU A 132 -5.73 -9.79 1.02
N THR A 133 -6.07 -10.62 0.04
CA THR A 133 -5.63 -10.45 -1.35
C THR A 133 -6.02 -9.08 -1.91
N ILE A 134 -7.23 -8.60 -1.62
CA ILE A 134 -7.76 -7.30 -2.06
C ILE A 134 -7.03 -6.08 -1.47
N ASN A 135 -6.27 -6.27 -0.38
CA ASN A 135 -5.46 -5.23 0.28
C ASN A 135 -3.96 -5.35 -0.04
N ALA A 136 -3.57 -6.31 -0.88
CA ALA A 136 -2.18 -6.55 -1.28
C ALA A 136 -1.91 -6.25 -2.76
N ILE A 137 -2.71 -5.38 -3.35
CA ILE A 137 -2.55 -4.90 -4.71
C ILE A 137 -1.72 -3.63 -4.67
N TYR A 138 -0.66 -3.57 -5.48
CA TYR A 138 0.19 -2.39 -5.61
C TYR A 138 -0.11 -1.67 -6.93
N LEU A 139 0.03 -0.35 -6.90
CA LEU A 139 -0.20 0.52 -8.05
C LEU A 139 0.93 1.55 -8.15
N ASP A 140 1.60 1.65 -9.29
CA ASP A 140 2.60 2.69 -9.48
C ASP A 140 1.97 4.04 -9.86
N ILE A 141 2.79 5.09 -9.86
CA ILE A 141 2.33 6.44 -10.20
C ILE A 141 1.84 6.57 -11.65
N ASN A 142 2.21 5.64 -12.52
CA ASN A 142 1.79 5.59 -13.92
C ASN A 142 0.49 4.81 -14.12
N GLY A 143 -0.02 4.16 -13.06
CA GLY A 143 -1.25 3.37 -13.07
C GLY A 143 -1.07 1.91 -13.45
N LYS A 144 0.17 1.39 -13.43
CA LYS A 144 0.43 -0.04 -13.60
C LYS A 144 0.16 -0.78 -12.29
N ILE A 145 -0.56 -1.89 -12.38
CA ILE A 145 -0.92 -2.77 -11.26
C ILE A 145 0.14 -3.87 -11.13
N TYR A 146 0.52 -4.16 -9.88
CA TYR A 146 1.37 -5.29 -9.48
C TYR A 146 0.60 -6.10 -8.46
N ASP A 147 0.17 -7.29 -8.84
CA ASP A 147 -0.73 -8.15 -8.06
C ASP A 147 -0.16 -9.56 -7.97
N TYR A 148 0.32 -9.93 -6.80
CA TYR A 148 0.99 -11.20 -6.53
C TYR A 148 0.03 -12.31 -6.06
N HIS A 149 -1.22 -11.96 -5.72
CA HIS A 149 -2.18 -12.85 -5.08
C HIS A 149 -3.56 -12.86 -5.73
N ASP A 150 -3.67 -12.40 -6.97
CA ASP A 150 -4.94 -12.29 -7.71
C ASP A 150 -6.00 -11.40 -7.02
N GLY A 151 -5.56 -10.44 -6.20
CA GLY A 151 -6.45 -9.56 -5.45
C GLY A 151 -7.36 -8.70 -6.32
N ALA A 152 -6.90 -8.28 -7.49
CA ALA A 152 -7.71 -7.51 -8.44
C ALA A 152 -8.85 -8.36 -9.04
N ARG A 153 -8.62 -9.65 -9.25
CA ARG A 153 -9.64 -10.61 -9.66
C ARG A 153 -10.64 -10.86 -8.53
N ASP A 154 -10.14 -11.12 -7.32
CA ASP A 154 -10.97 -11.35 -6.14
C ASP A 154 -11.87 -10.13 -5.89
N LEU A 155 -11.32 -8.91 -5.97
CA LEU A 155 -12.09 -7.68 -5.84
C LEU A 155 -13.19 -7.54 -6.90
N LYS A 156 -12.89 -7.88 -8.15
CA LYS A 156 -13.85 -7.82 -9.26
C LYS A 156 -15.01 -8.82 -9.10
N THR A 157 -14.74 -9.95 -8.45
CA THR A 157 -15.72 -11.04 -8.23
C THR A 157 -16.32 -11.04 -6.82
N ASN A 158 -16.09 -9.97 -6.04
CA ASN A 158 -16.55 -9.82 -4.66
C ASN A 158 -16.09 -10.96 -3.73
N VAL A 159 -14.89 -11.50 -3.97
CA VAL A 159 -14.28 -12.53 -3.13
C VAL A 159 -13.38 -11.89 -2.09
N VAL A 160 -13.59 -12.23 -0.81
CA VAL A 160 -12.72 -11.85 0.29
C VAL A 160 -11.94 -13.08 0.74
N LYS A 161 -10.61 -13.02 0.64
CA LYS A 161 -9.75 -14.18 0.84
C LYS A 161 -8.46 -13.78 1.55
N PHE A 162 -8.04 -14.61 2.52
CA PHE A 162 -6.73 -14.47 3.16
C PHE A 162 -5.58 -14.81 2.22
N ILE A 163 -4.45 -14.14 2.41
CA ILE A 163 -3.16 -14.54 1.83
C ILE A 163 -2.57 -15.63 2.73
N GLY A 164 -2.28 -16.80 2.16
CA GLY A 164 -1.80 -17.96 2.91
C GLY A 164 -2.92 -18.77 3.58
N ASP A 165 -2.56 -19.60 4.54
CA ASP A 165 -3.51 -20.42 5.28
C ASP A 165 -4.34 -19.58 6.28
N PRO A 166 -5.69 -19.57 6.18
CA PRO A 166 -6.54 -18.75 7.04
C PRO A 166 -6.35 -19.01 8.53
N ASN A 167 -6.20 -20.27 8.94
CA ASN A 167 -6.04 -20.63 10.34
C ASN A 167 -4.75 -20.03 10.91
N THR A 168 -3.64 -20.19 10.21
CA THR A 168 -2.34 -19.62 10.59
C THR A 168 -2.43 -18.11 10.68
N ARG A 169 -3.04 -17.46 9.68
CA ARG A 169 -3.17 -15.99 9.61
C ARG A 169 -4.03 -15.42 10.75
N ILE A 170 -5.08 -16.11 11.13
CA ILE A 170 -5.95 -15.73 12.25
C ILE A 170 -5.22 -15.92 13.59
N GLN A 171 -4.47 -17.01 13.77
CA GLN A 171 -3.70 -17.26 14.99
C GLN A 171 -2.60 -16.22 15.21
N GLU A 172 -1.98 -15.73 14.14
CA GLU A 172 -0.97 -14.65 14.22
C GLU A 172 -1.56 -13.33 14.72
N ASP A 173 -2.80 -13.00 14.35
CA ASP A 173 -3.50 -11.78 14.78
C ASP A 173 -5.02 -11.98 14.68
N TYR A 174 -5.68 -12.14 15.81
CA TYR A 174 -7.13 -12.34 15.87
C TYR A 174 -7.96 -11.18 15.33
N LEU A 175 -7.42 -9.96 15.29
CA LEU A 175 -8.10 -8.82 14.65
C LEU A 175 -8.31 -9.01 13.15
N ARG A 176 -7.59 -9.93 12.52
CA ARG A 176 -7.79 -10.30 11.11
C ARG A 176 -9.18 -10.91 10.87
N ILE A 177 -9.78 -11.60 11.86
CA ILE A 177 -11.16 -12.10 11.78
C ILE A 177 -12.12 -10.92 11.60
N ILE A 178 -11.99 -9.89 12.43
CA ILE A 178 -12.87 -8.71 12.38
C ILE A 178 -12.71 -7.99 11.04
N ARG A 179 -11.48 -7.83 10.55
CA ARG A 179 -11.23 -7.24 9.23
C ARG A 179 -11.84 -8.07 8.11
N PHE A 180 -11.68 -9.39 8.16
CA PHE A 180 -12.29 -10.30 7.19
C PHE A 180 -13.81 -10.15 7.17
N LEU A 181 -14.47 -10.24 8.33
CA LEU A 181 -15.94 -10.14 8.45
C LEU A 181 -16.43 -8.78 7.92
N ARG A 182 -15.75 -7.69 8.24
CA ARG A 182 -16.11 -6.36 7.71
C ARG A 182 -16.13 -6.32 6.19
N PHE A 183 -15.10 -6.87 5.55
CA PHE A 183 -15.04 -6.90 4.09
C PHE A 183 -15.99 -7.92 3.48
N ALA A 184 -16.17 -9.09 4.10
CA ALA A 184 -17.15 -10.09 3.67
C ALA A 184 -18.56 -9.48 3.62
N ILE A 185 -18.97 -8.76 4.66
CA ILE A 185 -20.26 -8.05 4.69
C ILE A 185 -20.32 -6.95 3.61
N GLN A 186 -19.24 -6.20 3.41
CA GLN A 186 -19.20 -5.11 2.42
C GLN A 186 -19.36 -5.62 0.98
N TYR A 187 -18.83 -6.78 0.66
CA TYR A 187 -18.82 -7.33 -0.70
C TYR A 187 -19.85 -8.45 -0.95
N ASP A 188 -20.59 -8.86 0.08
CA ASP A 188 -21.65 -9.88 -0.01
C ASP A 188 -23.03 -9.32 -0.49
N SER A 189 -23.04 -8.08 -0.94
CA SER A 189 -24.27 -7.39 -1.37
C SER A 189 -24.51 -7.47 -2.88
#